data_3ea0ab9541e175925506e87802a20b47
#
_entry.id   3ea0ab9541e175925506e87802a20b47
#
_cell.length_a   1.000
_cell.length_b   1.000
_cell.length_c   1.000
_cell.angle_alpha   90.00
_cell.angle_beta   90.00
_cell.angle_gamma   90.00
#
_symmetry.space_group_name_H-M   'P 1'
#
loop_
_entity.id
_entity.type
_entity.pdbx_description
1 polymer ?
#
loop_
_entity_poly.entity_id
_entity_poly.type
_entity_poly.pdbx_seq_one_letter_code
_entity_poly.pdbx_strand_id
1 'polypeptide(L)'
;MLVLEKAAACGGTTALAEGAVQASGTQWQKEIAGVTDDSAELHKKFWLTDAEGIVKEDLVECMAKNAPDNLKWMADSFNITFSNVFGCYPTPYMKDEYMRDRIHLITDASDETKTGGVVWTTNAQKAVEEKGGEIQTNTEVTDIYQDETGTVVGVAAGKKNYKANKGVVFAMASIDHNEEMSFRYDQQQYWDLKTQFVATAETNTGDGIRIGMAHGADSAFHGAVDLILQTWSYTNNQNPEIPYILIDQRGNRFVREDTTYAFHCRAMFNAAMAQGGIDGCTYMLMDSKMTTADAKCAWSDNAKDGAKAREAALADGSMVQADTLEGLAEKLGMSGTNLKATVDAWNAACAAGEDAAYGRKVQLTALDTAPYYAWKTQNTNIGSIGGLIIDTDARILDVDGNPIPHLYGGGVNTAGWLGPYYPGSGTCLQGALNWGRIAGASAAASK
;
A
#
# COMPACT_ATOMS: atom_id res chain seq x y z
N MET A 1 17.18 -24.76 6.37
CA MET A 1 16.98 -23.44 5.73
C MET A 1 17.81 -22.41 6.49
N LEU A 2 18.44 -21.48 5.79
CA LEU A 2 19.14 -20.35 6.38
C LEU A 2 18.47 -19.05 5.90
N VAL A 3 18.13 -18.16 6.82
CA VAL A 3 17.65 -16.82 6.55
C VAL A 3 18.76 -15.84 6.86
N LEU A 4 19.09 -14.95 5.92
CA LEU A 4 20.05 -13.87 6.07
C LEU A 4 19.30 -12.56 6.09
N GLU A 5 19.37 -11.82 7.19
CA GLU A 5 18.69 -10.53 7.39
C GLU A 5 19.72 -9.43 7.65
N LYS A 6 19.68 -8.34 6.88
CA LYS A 6 20.64 -7.25 7.06
C LYS A 6 20.38 -6.40 8.30
N ALA A 7 19.12 -6.30 8.73
CA ALA A 7 18.76 -5.59 9.95
C ALA A 7 19.10 -6.39 11.21
N ALA A 8 18.99 -5.73 12.36
CA ALA A 8 19.20 -6.38 13.67
C ALA A 8 18.04 -7.31 14.07
N ALA A 9 16.88 -7.21 13.40
CA ALA A 9 15.71 -8.03 13.63
C ALA A 9 15.00 -8.33 12.30
N CYS A 10 14.38 -9.50 12.21
CA CYS A 10 13.52 -9.85 11.08
C CYS A 10 12.16 -9.13 11.12
N GLY A 11 11.51 -9.03 9.98
CA GLY A 11 10.14 -8.55 9.88
C GLY A 11 9.95 -7.36 8.93
N GLY A 12 10.95 -6.48 8.81
CA GLY A 12 10.91 -5.35 7.89
C GLY A 12 9.62 -4.55 8.00
N THR A 13 9.10 -4.08 6.89
CA THR A 13 7.83 -3.32 6.83
C THR A 13 6.63 -4.15 7.29
N THR A 14 6.64 -5.48 7.14
CA THR A 14 5.55 -6.32 7.64
C THR A 14 5.38 -6.18 9.15
N ALA A 15 6.48 -6.09 9.92
CA ALA A 15 6.39 -5.91 11.37
C ALA A 15 5.84 -4.53 11.78
N LEU A 16 5.98 -3.52 10.92
CA LEU A 16 5.43 -2.17 11.13
C LEU A 16 3.97 -2.04 10.70
N ALA A 17 3.49 -2.98 9.88
CA ALA A 17 2.16 -2.92 9.29
C ALA A 17 1.06 -3.21 10.32
N GLU A 18 -0.13 -2.62 10.09
CA GLU A 18 -1.35 -2.88 10.87
C GLU A 18 -1.75 -4.37 10.89
N GLY A 19 -1.29 -5.15 9.92
CA GLY A 19 -1.52 -6.59 9.84
C GLY A 19 -2.77 -6.98 9.06
N ALA A 20 -3.18 -6.18 8.11
CA ALA A 20 -4.25 -6.51 7.18
C ALA A 20 -3.79 -7.53 6.14
N VAL A 21 -4.61 -8.55 5.85
CA VAL A 21 -4.39 -9.53 4.77
C VAL A 21 -5.68 -9.73 4.00
N GLN A 22 -5.66 -9.61 2.67
CA GLN A 22 -6.84 -9.81 1.83
C GLN A 22 -7.03 -11.27 1.43
N ALA A 23 -8.25 -11.77 1.60
CA ALA A 23 -8.65 -13.08 1.08
C ALA A 23 -10.16 -13.15 0.84
N SER A 24 -10.57 -13.96 -0.14
CA SER A 24 -11.97 -14.30 -0.42
C SER A 24 -12.27 -15.72 0.00
N GLY A 25 -13.53 -16.05 0.30
CA GLY A 25 -13.99 -17.41 0.56
C GLY A 25 -13.46 -18.03 1.85
N THR A 26 -13.03 -17.25 2.82
CA THR A 26 -12.51 -17.72 4.11
C THR A 26 -13.64 -18.03 5.10
N GLN A 27 -13.34 -18.87 6.09
CA GLN A 27 -14.26 -19.09 7.21
C GLN A 27 -14.49 -17.80 8.01
N TRP A 28 -13.45 -16.99 8.22
CA TRP A 28 -13.53 -15.73 8.97
C TRP A 28 -14.38 -14.69 8.25
N GLN A 29 -14.32 -14.64 6.92
CA GLN A 29 -15.18 -13.77 6.11
C GLN A 29 -16.65 -14.10 6.35
N LYS A 30 -17.00 -15.38 6.42
CA LYS A 30 -18.34 -15.84 6.74
C LYS A 30 -18.74 -15.58 8.20
N GLU A 31 -17.87 -15.93 9.15
CA GLU A 31 -18.17 -15.90 10.59
C GLU A 31 -18.18 -14.48 11.14
N ILE A 32 -17.29 -13.60 10.69
CA ILE A 32 -17.11 -12.23 11.21
C ILE A 32 -17.91 -11.19 10.40
N ALA A 33 -17.78 -11.23 9.07
CA ALA A 33 -18.42 -10.25 8.18
C ALA A 33 -19.77 -10.71 7.60
N GLY A 34 -20.16 -11.97 7.80
CA GLY A 34 -21.40 -12.52 7.24
C GLY A 34 -21.39 -12.71 5.73
N VAL A 35 -20.24 -12.57 5.06
CA VAL A 35 -20.11 -12.70 3.61
C VAL A 35 -20.04 -14.18 3.24
N THR A 36 -20.98 -14.63 2.42
CA THR A 36 -21.12 -16.04 2.00
C THR A 36 -21.06 -16.23 0.49
N ASP A 37 -21.03 -15.12 -0.28
CA ASP A 37 -21.15 -15.10 -1.74
C ASP A 37 -19.87 -14.56 -2.42
N ASP A 38 -18.74 -14.60 -1.74
CA ASP A 38 -17.45 -14.23 -2.32
C ASP A 38 -16.70 -15.44 -2.90
N SER A 39 -15.80 -15.17 -3.86
CA SER A 39 -15.04 -16.20 -4.54
C SER A 39 -13.70 -15.66 -5.04
N ALA A 40 -12.77 -16.58 -5.33
CA ALA A 40 -11.50 -16.25 -5.98
C ALA A 40 -11.70 -15.53 -7.32
N GLU A 41 -12.76 -15.86 -8.07
CA GLU A 41 -13.07 -15.21 -9.35
C GLU A 41 -13.51 -13.74 -9.17
N LEU A 42 -14.34 -13.45 -8.17
CA LEU A 42 -14.74 -12.07 -7.84
C LEU A 42 -13.55 -11.27 -7.31
N HIS A 43 -12.70 -11.89 -6.51
CA HIS A 43 -11.50 -11.26 -5.97
C HIS A 43 -10.48 -10.96 -7.09
N LYS A 44 -10.25 -11.90 -8.02
CA LYS A 44 -9.45 -11.69 -9.23
C LYS A 44 -9.97 -10.49 -10.03
N LYS A 45 -11.28 -10.42 -10.30
CA LYS A 45 -11.88 -9.29 -11.03
C LYS A 45 -11.69 -7.96 -10.33
N PHE A 46 -11.80 -7.94 -9.01
CA PHE A 46 -11.51 -6.76 -8.20
C PHE A 46 -10.06 -6.31 -8.38
N TRP A 47 -9.09 -7.18 -8.17
CA TRP A 47 -7.67 -6.85 -8.33
C TRP A 47 -7.29 -6.46 -9.76
N LEU A 48 -7.82 -7.15 -10.79
CA LEU A 48 -7.56 -6.80 -12.18
C LEU A 48 -8.13 -5.43 -12.57
N THR A 49 -9.27 -5.05 -11.98
CA THR A 49 -9.87 -3.73 -12.21
C THR A 49 -8.98 -2.62 -11.64
N ASP A 50 -8.48 -2.78 -10.41
CA ASP A 50 -7.56 -1.82 -9.81
C ASP A 50 -6.20 -1.77 -10.52
N ALA A 51 -5.78 -2.88 -11.10
CA ALA A 51 -4.53 -2.97 -11.85
C ALA A 51 -4.61 -2.40 -13.27
N GLU A 52 -5.80 -1.98 -13.74
CA GLU A 52 -6.00 -1.39 -15.08
C GLU A 52 -5.38 -2.20 -16.25
N GLY A 53 -5.24 -3.51 -16.08
CA GLY A 53 -4.62 -4.39 -17.06
C GLY A 53 -3.09 -4.33 -17.11
N ILE A 54 -2.45 -3.63 -16.17
CA ILE A 54 -0.97 -3.50 -16.10
C ILE A 54 -0.41 -4.53 -15.12
N VAL A 55 -0.87 -5.77 -15.22
CA VAL A 55 -0.38 -6.92 -14.45
C VAL A 55 -0.45 -8.19 -15.28
N LYS A 56 0.23 -9.23 -14.82
CA LYS A 56 0.08 -10.58 -15.38
C LYS A 56 -1.15 -11.25 -14.76
N GLU A 57 -2.16 -11.51 -15.56
CA GLU A 57 -3.45 -12.05 -15.10
C GLU A 57 -3.29 -13.40 -14.39
N ASP A 58 -2.38 -14.26 -14.85
CA ASP A 58 -2.06 -15.55 -14.25
C ASP A 58 -1.50 -15.43 -12.82
N LEU A 59 -0.70 -14.40 -12.54
CA LEU A 59 -0.20 -14.13 -11.20
C LEU A 59 -1.33 -13.68 -10.26
N VAL A 60 -2.19 -12.77 -10.73
CA VAL A 60 -3.37 -12.31 -9.95
C VAL A 60 -4.33 -13.47 -9.70
N GLU A 61 -4.56 -14.32 -10.70
CA GLU A 61 -5.39 -15.53 -10.55
C GLU A 61 -4.80 -16.51 -9.55
N CYS A 62 -3.47 -16.74 -9.58
CA CYS A 62 -2.77 -17.57 -8.62
C CYS A 62 -2.96 -17.04 -7.19
N MET A 63 -2.77 -15.75 -6.96
CA MET A 63 -2.99 -15.12 -5.66
C MET A 63 -4.44 -15.26 -5.17
N ALA A 64 -5.41 -14.96 -6.02
CA ALA A 64 -6.82 -15.02 -5.66
C ALA A 64 -7.28 -16.45 -5.30
N LYS A 65 -6.82 -17.45 -6.07
CA LYS A 65 -7.12 -18.86 -5.81
C LYS A 65 -6.50 -19.38 -4.52
N ASN A 66 -5.28 -18.95 -4.23
CA ASN A 66 -4.55 -19.44 -3.04
C ASN A 66 -4.91 -18.67 -1.76
N ALA A 67 -5.55 -17.51 -1.86
CA ALA A 67 -5.77 -16.63 -0.72
C ALA A 67 -6.46 -17.31 0.49
N PRO A 68 -7.57 -18.07 0.35
CA PRO A 68 -8.19 -18.73 1.49
C PRO A 68 -7.28 -19.78 2.13
N ASP A 69 -6.59 -20.59 1.31
CA ASP A 69 -5.66 -21.62 1.81
C ASP A 69 -4.42 -21.00 2.46
N ASN A 70 -3.97 -19.87 1.96
CA ASN A 70 -2.87 -19.11 2.54
C ASN A 70 -3.20 -18.60 3.93
N LEU A 71 -4.39 -18.03 4.14
CA LEU A 71 -4.82 -17.58 5.47
C LEU A 71 -4.98 -18.76 6.43
N LYS A 72 -5.56 -19.85 5.96
CA LYS A 72 -5.67 -21.06 6.78
C LYS A 72 -4.28 -21.60 7.16
N TRP A 73 -3.36 -21.69 6.22
CA TRP A 73 -1.99 -22.12 6.49
C TRP A 73 -1.26 -21.19 7.47
N MET A 74 -1.47 -19.87 7.34
CA MET A 74 -0.95 -18.85 8.24
C MET A 74 -1.47 -19.05 9.67
N ALA A 75 -2.78 -19.25 9.81
CA ALA A 75 -3.41 -19.50 11.09
C ALA A 75 -2.87 -20.78 11.77
N ASP A 76 -2.85 -21.89 11.02
CA ASP A 76 -2.40 -23.19 11.51
C ASP A 76 -0.90 -23.21 11.85
N SER A 77 -0.07 -22.49 11.09
CA SER A 77 1.40 -22.55 11.21
C SER A 77 2.00 -21.54 12.18
N PHE A 78 1.33 -20.40 12.43
CA PHE A 78 1.90 -19.28 13.16
C PHE A 78 1.05 -18.81 14.35
N ASN A 79 0.13 -19.65 14.83
CA ASN A 79 -0.76 -19.30 15.96
C ASN A 79 -1.48 -17.97 15.73
N ILE A 80 -2.08 -17.78 14.56
CA ILE A 80 -2.79 -16.57 14.15
C ILE A 80 -4.29 -16.85 14.05
N THR A 81 -5.07 -15.87 14.45
CA THR A 81 -6.50 -15.73 14.10
C THR A 81 -6.74 -14.34 13.51
N PHE A 82 -7.99 -14.04 13.18
CA PHE A 82 -8.37 -12.75 12.63
C PHE A 82 -9.49 -12.15 13.46
N SER A 83 -9.27 -10.95 14.00
CA SER A 83 -10.21 -10.28 14.91
C SER A 83 -11.29 -9.47 14.18
N ASN A 84 -11.05 -9.12 12.93
CA ASN A 84 -11.99 -8.35 12.12
C ASN A 84 -11.84 -8.73 10.64
N VAL A 85 -12.95 -8.65 9.92
CA VAL A 85 -13.00 -8.77 8.45
C VAL A 85 -13.87 -7.65 7.93
N PHE A 86 -13.31 -6.79 7.10
CA PHE A 86 -13.98 -5.58 6.64
C PHE A 86 -13.52 -5.16 5.24
N GLY A 87 -14.29 -4.31 4.62
CA GLY A 87 -14.02 -3.40 3.54
C GLY A 87 -13.34 -3.90 2.28
N CYS A 88 -13.40 -2.99 1.35
CA CYS A 88 -12.65 -2.95 0.10
C CYS A 88 -12.41 -1.48 -0.27
N TYR A 89 -11.40 -1.22 -1.09
CA TYR A 89 -11.02 0.13 -1.49
C TYR A 89 -11.08 0.24 -3.02
N PRO A 90 -12.25 0.61 -3.59
CA PRO A 90 -12.46 0.58 -5.03
C PRO A 90 -11.83 1.77 -5.75
N THR A 91 -11.37 1.57 -6.98
CA THR A 91 -11.17 2.64 -7.96
C THR A 91 -12.51 3.25 -8.39
N PRO A 92 -12.53 4.47 -9.02
CA PRO A 92 -13.79 5.14 -9.38
C PRO A 92 -14.71 4.34 -10.32
N TYR A 93 -14.15 3.45 -11.09
CA TYR A 93 -14.84 2.61 -12.09
C TYR A 93 -15.05 1.16 -11.64
N MET A 94 -14.78 0.85 -10.36
CA MET A 94 -15.03 -0.48 -9.80
C MET A 94 -16.52 -0.84 -9.85
N LYS A 95 -16.81 -2.06 -10.24
CA LYS A 95 -18.18 -2.56 -10.23
C LYS A 95 -18.58 -3.03 -8.84
N ASP A 96 -19.78 -2.65 -8.40
CA ASP A 96 -20.31 -3.01 -7.09
C ASP A 96 -20.37 -4.53 -6.87
N GLU A 97 -20.62 -5.31 -7.94
CA GLU A 97 -20.66 -6.77 -7.89
C GLU A 97 -19.31 -7.44 -7.51
N TYR A 98 -18.18 -6.72 -7.65
CA TYR A 98 -16.86 -7.23 -7.29
C TYR A 98 -16.46 -6.90 -5.86
N MET A 99 -17.18 -6.00 -5.20
CA MET A 99 -16.85 -5.52 -3.86
C MET A 99 -17.39 -6.44 -2.77
N ARG A 100 -16.51 -6.89 -1.89
CA ARG A 100 -16.84 -7.67 -0.68
C ARG A 100 -15.86 -7.29 0.43
N ASP A 101 -16.25 -7.52 1.66
CA ASP A 101 -15.38 -7.39 2.82
C ASP A 101 -14.32 -8.51 2.80
N ARG A 102 -13.05 -8.16 2.56
CA ARG A 102 -11.93 -9.12 2.35
C ARG A 102 -10.72 -8.88 3.23
N ILE A 103 -10.68 -7.77 3.95
CA ILE A 103 -9.52 -7.35 4.74
C ILE A 103 -9.60 -8.01 6.12
N HIS A 104 -8.70 -8.96 6.38
CA HIS A 104 -8.62 -9.71 7.64
C HIS A 104 -7.52 -9.10 8.51
N LEU A 105 -7.82 -8.75 9.76
CA LEU A 105 -6.84 -8.19 10.70
C LEU A 105 -6.20 -9.30 11.54
N ILE A 106 -4.87 -9.42 11.43
CA ILE A 106 -4.06 -10.40 12.15
C ILE A 106 -4.12 -10.17 13.65
N THR A 107 -4.38 -11.25 14.38
CA THR A 107 -4.42 -11.29 15.84
C THR A 107 -3.74 -12.59 16.32
N ASP A 108 -3.04 -12.55 17.45
CA ASP A 108 -2.48 -13.75 18.07
C ASP A 108 -3.62 -14.63 18.61
N ALA A 109 -3.64 -15.91 18.25
CA ALA A 109 -4.71 -16.82 18.65
C ALA A 109 -4.71 -17.15 20.16
N SER A 110 -3.60 -16.91 20.85
CA SER A 110 -3.47 -17.13 22.30
C SER A 110 -3.65 -15.85 23.13
N ASP A 111 -3.58 -14.67 22.48
CA ASP A 111 -3.65 -13.37 23.15
C ASP A 111 -4.23 -12.32 22.19
N GLU A 112 -5.53 -12.16 22.21
CA GLU A 112 -6.27 -11.26 21.31
C GLU A 112 -5.91 -9.77 21.50
N THR A 113 -5.16 -9.41 22.53
CA THR A 113 -4.64 -8.03 22.68
C THR A 113 -3.44 -7.75 21.81
N LYS A 114 -2.80 -8.80 21.26
CA LYS A 114 -1.67 -8.69 20.33
C LYS A 114 -2.18 -8.76 18.90
N THR A 115 -1.97 -7.69 18.16
CA THR A 115 -2.44 -7.52 16.77
C THR A 115 -1.34 -6.99 15.87
N GLY A 116 -1.58 -7.04 14.56
CA GLY A 116 -0.70 -6.43 13.57
C GLY A 116 0.33 -7.37 12.96
N GLY A 117 1.08 -6.84 12.02
CA GLY A 117 2.10 -7.60 11.28
C GLY A 117 3.25 -8.10 12.17
N VAL A 118 3.51 -7.43 13.28
CA VAL A 118 4.49 -7.87 14.28
C VAL A 118 4.15 -9.24 14.85
N VAL A 119 2.87 -9.56 15.03
CA VAL A 119 2.42 -10.90 15.47
C VAL A 119 2.83 -11.96 14.47
N TRP A 120 2.54 -11.71 13.19
CA TRP A 120 2.93 -12.66 12.14
C TRP A 120 4.44 -12.86 12.09
N THR A 121 5.22 -11.78 12.00
CA THR A 121 6.68 -11.88 11.85
C THR A 121 7.34 -12.56 13.05
N THR A 122 6.90 -12.26 14.28
CA THR A 122 7.41 -12.90 15.49
C THR A 122 7.08 -14.39 15.53
N ASN A 123 5.84 -14.76 15.25
CA ASN A 123 5.40 -16.14 15.29
C ASN A 123 6.00 -16.98 14.13
N ALA A 124 6.16 -16.37 12.95
CA ALA A 124 6.83 -17.02 11.83
C ALA A 124 8.32 -17.27 12.11
N GLN A 125 9.03 -16.31 12.70
CA GLN A 125 10.42 -16.48 13.12
C GLN A 125 10.55 -17.65 14.07
N LYS A 126 9.73 -17.71 15.11
CA LYS A 126 9.69 -18.82 16.06
C LYS A 126 9.45 -20.18 15.37
N ALA A 127 8.48 -20.22 14.45
CA ALA A 127 8.18 -21.45 13.69
C ALA A 127 9.35 -21.90 12.81
N VAL A 128 10.13 -20.98 12.24
CA VAL A 128 11.36 -21.29 11.48
C VAL A 128 12.38 -21.95 12.38
N GLU A 129 12.65 -21.37 13.56
CA GLU A 129 13.61 -21.88 14.54
C GLU A 129 13.20 -23.25 15.09
N GLU A 130 11.94 -23.44 15.46
CA GLU A 130 11.37 -24.72 15.94
C GLU A 130 11.47 -25.85 14.90
N LYS A 131 11.45 -25.50 13.61
CA LYS A 131 11.65 -26.46 12.50
C LYS A 131 13.13 -26.66 12.13
N GLY A 132 14.06 -26.13 12.92
CA GLY A 132 15.51 -26.26 12.70
C GLY A 132 16.04 -25.33 11.59
N GLY A 133 15.33 -24.28 11.24
CA GLY A 133 15.86 -23.20 10.41
C GLY A 133 16.81 -22.32 11.22
N GLU A 134 17.80 -21.73 10.57
CA GLU A 134 18.74 -20.78 11.15
C GLU A 134 18.45 -19.38 10.63
N ILE A 135 18.50 -18.38 11.51
CA ILE A 135 18.34 -16.97 11.17
C ILE A 135 19.60 -16.21 11.60
N GLN A 136 20.24 -15.53 10.65
CA GLN A 136 21.39 -14.68 10.90
C GLN A 136 21.04 -13.23 10.59
N THR A 137 20.90 -12.42 11.62
CA THR A 137 20.70 -10.97 11.53
C THR A 137 22.03 -10.25 11.34
N ASN A 138 21.99 -8.94 11.02
CA ASN A 138 23.16 -8.11 10.71
C ASN A 138 24.04 -8.74 9.60
N THR A 139 23.38 -9.40 8.63
CA THR A 139 24.03 -10.16 7.57
C THR A 139 23.46 -9.72 6.21
N GLU A 140 24.03 -8.66 5.67
CA GLU A 140 23.63 -8.09 4.39
C GLU A 140 24.14 -8.95 3.22
N VAL A 141 23.21 -9.42 2.39
CA VAL A 141 23.53 -10.07 1.11
C VAL A 141 23.85 -9.00 0.08
N THR A 142 25.02 -9.10 -0.53
CA THR A 142 25.54 -8.10 -1.47
C THR A 142 25.58 -8.57 -2.91
N ASP A 143 25.55 -9.90 -3.13
CA ASP A 143 25.62 -10.50 -4.46
C ASP A 143 25.16 -11.97 -4.45
N ILE A 144 24.96 -12.56 -5.65
CA ILE A 144 24.73 -13.99 -5.86
C ILE A 144 25.87 -14.60 -6.67
N TYR A 145 26.03 -15.90 -6.56
CA TYR A 145 26.96 -16.67 -7.37
C TYR A 145 26.20 -17.58 -8.34
N GLN A 146 26.63 -17.58 -9.60
CA GLN A 146 26.14 -18.47 -10.64
C GLN A 146 27.27 -19.40 -11.09
N ASP A 147 26.94 -20.62 -11.45
CA ASP A 147 27.86 -21.54 -12.13
C ASP A 147 27.93 -21.26 -13.63
N GLU A 148 28.70 -22.09 -14.37
CA GLU A 148 28.91 -21.94 -15.81
C GLU A 148 27.60 -22.11 -16.63
N THR A 149 26.55 -22.65 -16.05
CA THR A 149 25.22 -22.80 -16.67
C THR A 149 24.26 -21.64 -16.37
N GLY A 150 24.69 -20.66 -15.56
CA GLY A 150 23.85 -19.58 -15.07
C GLY A 150 22.98 -19.96 -13.86
N THR A 151 23.16 -21.18 -13.31
CA THR A 151 22.40 -21.61 -12.14
C THR A 151 22.91 -20.91 -10.88
N VAL A 152 22.01 -20.35 -10.07
CA VAL A 152 22.37 -19.72 -8.80
C VAL A 152 22.75 -20.79 -7.77
N VAL A 153 23.99 -20.72 -7.29
CA VAL A 153 24.61 -21.70 -6.39
C VAL A 153 24.95 -21.16 -5.00
N GLY A 154 24.69 -19.88 -4.75
CA GLY A 154 24.96 -19.29 -3.45
C GLY A 154 24.85 -17.77 -3.45
N VAL A 155 25.16 -17.17 -2.29
CA VAL A 155 25.13 -15.72 -2.07
C VAL A 155 26.41 -15.25 -1.38
N ALA A 156 26.78 -14.00 -1.64
CA ALA A 156 27.81 -13.28 -0.89
C ALA A 156 27.15 -12.41 0.20
N ALA A 157 27.68 -12.46 1.42
CA ALA A 157 27.27 -11.57 2.50
C ALA A 157 28.50 -11.12 3.31
N GLY A 158 28.86 -9.85 3.13
CA GLY A 158 30.09 -9.30 3.70
C GLY A 158 31.35 -10.03 3.21
N LYS A 159 32.09 -10.67 4.13
CA LYS A 159 33.29 -11.46 3.82
C LYS A 159 33.01 -12.97 3.70
N LYS A 160 31.74 -13.39 3.80
CA LYS A 160 31.34 -14.79 3.77
C LYS A 160 30.58 -15.10 2.50
N ASN A 161 30.78 -16.35 2.03
CA ASN A 161 30.00 -16.92 0.94
C ASN A 161 29.16 -18.08 1.49
N TYR A 162 27.90 -18.09 1.11
CA TYR A 162 26.95 -19.12 1.53
C TYR A 162 26.54 -19.93 0.31
N LYS A 163 26.77 -21.23 0.36
CA LYS A 163 26.36 -22.13 -0.72
C LYS A 163 24.87 -22.47 -0.58
N ALA A 164 24.14 -22.34 -1.67
CA ALA A 164 22.75 -22.80 -1.77
C ALA A 164 22.72 -24.17 -2.45
N ASN A 165 22.14 -25.18 -1.78
CA ASN A 165 22.03 -26.55 -2.33
C ASN A 165 20.78 -26.75 -3.18
N LYS A 166 19.76 -25.91 -3.01
CA LYS A 166 18.45 -26.02 -3.65
C LYS A 166 18.07 -24.76 -4.41
N GLY A 167 18.38 -23.60 -3.87
CA GLY A 167 18.08 -22.32 -4.47
C GLY A 167 18.15 -21.19 -3.47
N VAL A 168 18.01 -19.98 -3.99
CA VAL A 168 18.00 -18.72 -3.26
C VAL A 168 16.63 -18.06 -3.44
N VAL A 169 16.02 -17.64 -2.35
CA VAL A 169 14.77 -16.88 -2.36
C VAL A 169 15.05 -15.42 -1.99
N PHE A 170 14.75 -14.51 -2.89
CA PHE A 170 14.80 -13.08 -2.63
C PHE A 170 13.51 -12.61 -1.96
N ALA A 171 13.61 -12.15 -0.72
CA ALA A 171 12.53 -11.55 0.07
C ALA A 171 13.04 -10.24 0.71
N MET A 172 13.69 -9.39 -0.10
CA MET A 172 14.53 -8.28 0.32
C MET A 172 13.82 -6.92 0.17
N ALA A 173 12.48 -6.93 0.14
CA ALA A 173 11.62 -5.75 -0.02
C ALA A 173 11.87 -4.95 -1.32
N SER A 174 11.44 -3.69 -1.35
CA SER A 174 11.47 -2.82 -2.52
C SER A 174 12.47 -1.66 -2.38
N ILE A 175 12.29 -0.59 -3.16
CA ILE A 175 13.24 0.52 -3.29
C ILE A 175 12.92 1.74 -2.41
N ASP A 176 12.06 1.61 -1.44
CA ASP A 176 11.40 2.70 -0.71
C ASP A 176 12.36 3.77 -0.17
N HIS A 177 13.52 3.37 0.31
CA HIS A 177 14.56 4.25 0.87
C HIS A 177 15.82 4.36 -0.03
N ASN A 178 15.71 4.03 -1.32
CA ASN A 178 16.80 4.19 -2.27
C ASN A 178 16.52 5.35 -3.23
N GLU A 179 17.11 6.52 -2.93
CA GLU A 179 16.91 7.74 -3.72
C GLU A 179 17.32 7.57 -5.19
N GLU A 180 18.44 6.89 -5.46
CA GLU A 180 18.95 6.71 -6.82
C GLU A 180 18.07 5.77 -7.65
N MET A 181 17.61 4.67 -7.08
CA MET A 181 16.70 3.74 -7.76
C MET A 181 15.31 4.37 -7.94
N SER A 182 14.80 5.08 -6.94
CA SER A 182 13.52 5.80 -7.05
C SER A 182 13.58 6.87 -8.15
N PHE A 183 14.65 7.67 -8.20
CA PHE A 183 14.87 8.65 -9.27
C PHE A 183 14.87 8.01 -10.67
N ARG A 184 15.46 6.83 -10.82
CA ARG A 184 15.58 6.14 -12.11
C ARG A 184 14.32 5.43 -12.54
N TYR A 185 13.59 4.82 -11.60
CA TYR A 185 12.56 3.83 -11.93
C TYR A 185 11.16 4.24 -11.48
N ASP A 186 11.03 5.13 -10.48
CA ASP A 186 9.74 5.45 -9.88
C ASP A 186 9.65 6.90 -9.39
N GLN A 187 9.11 7.77 -10.25
CA GLN A 187 9.04 9.21 -9.96
C GLN A 187 8.14 9.53 -8.76
N GLN A 188 7.08 8.75 -8.50
CA GLN A 188 6.23 8.97 -7.34
C GLN A 188 6.99 8.61 -6.06
N GLN A 189 7.66 7.44 -6.01
CA GLN A 189 8.50 7.05 -4.87
C GLN A 189 9.62 8.07 -4.62
N TYR A 190 10.21 8.62 -5.69
CA TYR A 190 11.22 9.67 -5.55
C TYR A 190 10.66 10.95 -4.93
N TRP A 191 9.48 11.38 -5.38
CA TRP A 191 8.78 12.54 -4.83
C TRP A 191 8.44 12.33 -3.35
N ASP A 192 7.91 11.16 -3.00
CA ASP A 192 7.58 10.80 -1.63
C ASP A 192 8.81 10.81 -0.72
N LEU A 193 9.91 10.21 -1.17
CA LEU A 193 11.16 10.17 -0.40
C LEU A 193 11.75 11.57 -0.15
N LYS A 194 11.52 12.52 -1.07
CA LYS A 194 12.00 13.90 -0.94
C LYS A 194 11.08 14.82 -0.15
N THR A 195 9.78 14.60 -0.18
CA THR A 195 8.81 15.60 0.25
C THR A 195 7.72 15.08 1.20
N GLN A 196 7.56 13.78 1.32
CA GLN A 196 6.50 13.13 2.09
C GLN A 196 7.09 12.31 3.26
N PHE A 197 6.25 11.61 3.98
CA PHE A 197 6.67 10.69 5.04
C PHE A 197 6.68 9.25 4.51
N VAL A 198 7.82 8.57 4.59
CA VAL A 198 7.96 7.16 4.20
C VAL A 198 7.94 6.27 5.44
N ALA A 199 6.87 5.50 5.61
CA ALA A 199 6.57 4.71 6.82
C ALA A 199 7.07 3.26 6.75
N THR A 200 7.87 2.92 5.74
CA THR A 200 8.44 1.57 5.58
C THR A 200 9.76 1.41 6.34
N ALA A 201 10.26 0.19 6.42
CA ALA A 201 11.53 -0.08 7.05
C ALA A 201 12.70 0.60 6.27
N GLU A 202 13.55 1.35 6.96
CA GLU A 202 14.68 2.07 6.36
C GLU A 202 15.66 1.15 5.62
N THR A 203 15.60 -0.15 5.90
CA THR A 203 16.39 -1.19 5.23
C THR A 203 15.85 -1.58 3.84
N ASN A 204 14.71 -1.04 3.40
CA ASN A 204 14.15 -1.27 2.06
C ASN A 204 14.91 -0.43 1.01
N THR A 205 16.11 -0.87 0.67
CA THR A 205 17.03 -0.15 -0.22
C THR A 205 17.20 -0.80 -1.59
N GLY A 206 16.32 -1.75 -1.95
CA GLY A 206 16.29 -2.37 -3.28
C GLY A 206 17.41 -3.37 -3.56
N ASP A 207 18.03 -3.94 -2.54
CA ASP A 207 19.21 -4.80 -2.71
C ASP A 207 18.92 -6.01 -3.59
N GLY A 208 17.81 -6.73 -3.33
CA GLY A 208 17.44 -7.90 -4.13
C GLY A 208 17.14 -7.53 -5.58
N ILE A 209 16.50 -6.38 -5.80
CA ILE A 209 16.18 -5.90 -7.14
C ILE A 209 17.47 -5.54 -7.88
N ARG A 210 18.35 -4.77 -7.25
CA ARG A 210 19.64 -4.40 -7.82
C ARG A 210 20.50 -5.61 -8.15
N ILE A 211 20.59 -6.59 -7.25
CA ILE A 211 21.34 -7.82 -7.45
C ILE A 211 20.72 -8.63 -8.60
N GLY A 212 19.40 -8.84 -8.58
CA GLY A 212 18.70 -9.58 -9.65
C GLY A 212 18.92 -8.96 -11.03
N MET A 213 18.75 -7.63 -11.17
CA MET A 213 18.98 -6.91 -12.42
C MET A 213 20.45 -7.01 -12.89
N ALA A 214 21.44 -6.97 -11.97
CA ALA A 214 22.84 -7.15 -12.30
C ALA A 214 23.15 -8.55 -12.86
N HIS A 215 22.32 -9.53 -12.56
CA HIS A 215 22.40 -10.91 -13.03
C HIS A 215 21.34 -11.25 -14.11
N GLY A 216 20.81 -10.22 -14.80
CA GLY A 216 19.97 -10.37 -15.98
C GLY A 216 18.45 -10.50 -15.69
N ALA A 217 18.02 -10.36 -14.44
CA ALA A 217 16.61 -10.39 -14.12
C ALA A 217 15.85 -9.18 -14.69
N ASP A 218 14.64 -9.42 -15.18
CA ASP A 218 13.70 -8.39 -15.62
C ASP A 218 12.98 -7.74 -14.43
N SER A 219 12.54 -6.50 -14.62
CA SER A 219 11.91 -5.71 -13.56
C SER A 219 10.81 -4.78 -14.10
N ALA A 220 9.84 -4.45 -13.25
CA ALA A 220 8.82 -3.46 -13.54
C ALA A 220 8.50 -2.61 -12.30
N PHE A 221 8.19 -1.32 -12.53
CA PHE A 221 7.83 -0.37 -11.50
C PHE A 221 6.58 0.42 -11.91
N HIS A 222 5.67 0.64 -10.98
CA HIS A 222 4.35 1.20 -11.26
C HIS A 222 3.97 2.37 -10.35
N GLY A 223 4.82 2.79 -9.44
CA GLY A 223 4.59 3.88 -8.51
C GLY A 223 4.62 3.45 -7.06
N ALA A 224 3.99 4.23 -6.21
CA ALA A 224 4.00 4.05 -4.77
C ALA A 224 2.60 3.83 -4.20
N VAL A 225 2.54 3.26 -3.01
CA VAL A 225 1.32 3.12 -2.21
C VAL A 225 1.35 4.19 -1.13
N ASP A 226 0.41 5.11 -1.22
CA ASP A 226 0.32 6.22 -0.28
C ASP A 226 -1.05 6.29 0.38
N LEU A 227 -1.04 6.78 1.62
CA LEU A 227 -2.21 7.22 2.37
C LEU A 227 -2.11 8.72 2.60
N ILE A 228 -3.23 9.43 2.71
CA ILE A 228 -3.21 10.79 3.22
C ILE A 228 -2.99 10.74 4.73
N LEU A 229 -1.93 11.38 5.25
CA LEU A 229 -1.59 11.34 6.66
C LEU A 229 -2.70 11.86 7.58
N GLN A 230 -3.43 12.87 7.12
CA GLN A 230 -4.48 13.52 7.89
C GLN A 230 -5.73 12.66 8.08
N THR A 231 -5.92 11.61 7.27
CA THR A 231 -7.11 10.77 7.37
C THR A 231 -6.88 9.36 6.84
N TRP A 232 -7.37 8.36 7.55
CA TRP A 232 -7.23 6.95 7.21
C TRP A 232 -8.44 6.36 6.49
N SER A 233 -9.60 6.97 6.68
CA SER A 233 -10.84 6.20 6.60
C SER A 233 -11.82 6.70 5.55
N TYR A 234 -11.33 7.47 4.65
CA TYR A 234 -12.16 8.24 3.74
C TYR A 234 -12.64 7.48 2.51
N THR A 235 -12.24 6.25 2.33
CA THR A 235 -12.45 5.60 1.03
C THR A 235 -13.28 4.34 1.06
N ASN A 236 -13.76 3.95 2.21
CA ASN A 236 -14.67 2.81 2.28
C ASN A 236 -16.06 3.25 2.74
N ASN A 237 -17.05 2.42 2.47
CA ASN A 237 -18.43 2.62 2.92
C ASN A 237 -18.60 2.65 4.44
N GLN A 238 -17.52 2.47 5.19
CA GLN A 238 -17.51 2.39 6.65
C GLN A 238 -17.30 3.74 7.32
N ASN A 239 -16.77 4.73 6.60
CA ASN A 239 -16.71 6.09 7.10
C ASN A 239 -17.51 7.03 6.21
N PRO A 240 -18.79 7.20 6.49
CA PRO A 240 -19.69 8.01 5.68
C PRO A 240 -19.45 9.53 5.80
N GLU A 241 -18.47 10.00 6.52
CA GLU A 241 -18.31 11.43 6.83
C GLU A 241 -16.97 11.99 6.39
N ILE A 242 -16.78 12.19 5.07
CA ILE A 242 -15.64 12.92 4.51
C ILE A 242 -16.10 14.33 4.11
N PRO A 243 -16.23 15.28 5.02
CA PRO A 243 -16.76 16.58 4.70
C PRO A 243 -15.68 17.50 4.09
N TYR A 244 -14.88 16.99 3.16
CA TYR A 244 -13.86 17.73 2.45
C TYR A 244 -13.86 17.43 0.96
N ILE A 245 -13.24 18.32 0.19
CA ILE A 245 -12.80 18.05 -1.18
C ILE A 245 -11.28 18.26 -1.30
N LEU A 246 -10.66 17.59 -2.25
CA LEU A 246 -9.25 17.81 -2.57
C LEU A 246 -9.09 18.84 -3.68
N ILE A 247 -8.27 19.85 -3.43
CA ILE A 247 -7.98 20.92 -4.38
C ILE A 247 -6.49 21.04 -4.67
N ASP A 248 -6.19 21.45 -5.89
CA ASP A 248 -4.84 21.76 -6.36
C ASP A 248 -4.40 23.20 -5.96
N GLN A 249 -3.17 23.58 -6.30
CA GLN A 249 -2.63 24.91 -6.01
C GLN A 249 -3.32 26.04 -6.78
N ARG A 250 -4.17 25.73 -7.77
CA ARG A 250 -4.99 26.72 -8.50
C ARG A 250 -6.39 26.85 -7.94
N GLY A 251 -6.74 26.07 -6.91
CA GLY A 251 -8.06 26.04 -6.29
C GLY A 251 -9.08 25.19 -7.04
N ASN A 252 -8.65 24.27 -7.91
CA ASN A 252 -9.56 23.37 -8.63
C ASN A 252 -9.60 22.00 -7.93
N ARG A 253 -10.78 21.40 -7.83
CA ARG A 253 -10.94 19.99 -7.49
C ARG A 253 -10.38 19.14 -8.63
N PHE A 254 -9.73 18.02 -8.34
CA PHE A 254 -9.00 17.23 -9.34
C PHE A 254 -9.25 15.72 -9.25
N VAL A 255 -9.96 15.24 -8.24
CA VAL A 255 -10.16 13.79 -8.02
C VAL A 255 -11.51 13.52 -7.35
N ARG A 256 -11.97 12.29 -7.46
CA ARG A 256 -13.04 11.71 -6.66
C ARG A 256 -12.49 11.23 -5.32
N GLU A 257 -12.99 11.74 -4.19
CA GLU A 257 -12.42 11.48 -2.87
C GLU A 257 -12.89 10.17 -2.20
N ASP A 258 -13.98 9.55 -2.65
CA ASP A 258 -14.50 8.29 -2.11
C ASP A 258 -14.00 7.07 -2.88
N THR A 259 -12.70 7.02 -3.17
CA THR A 259 -12.02 5.93 -3.88
C THR A 259 -10.86 5.37 -3.06
N THR A 260 -10.15 4.37 -3.60
CA THR A 260 -8.94 3.86 -2.96
C THR A 260 -7.93 4.98 -2.72
N TYR A 261 -7.32 4.98 -1.57
CA TYR A 261 -6.29 5.95 -1.19
C TYR A 261 -5.13 5.99 -2.21
N ALA A 262 -4.74 4.86 -2.77
CA ALA A 262 -3.71 4.81 -3.79
C ALA A 262 -4.10 5.57 -5.07
N PHE A 263 -5.40 5.57 -5.44
CA PHE A 263 -5.89 6.29 -6.60
C PHE A 263 -5.81 7.81 -6.37
N HIS A 264 -6.32 8.30 -5.26
CA HIS A 264 -6.31 9.75 -5.07
C HIS A 264 -4.94 10.30 -4.66
N CYS A 265 -4.08 9.53 -3.96
CA CYS A 265 -2.70 9.96 -3.72
C CYS A 265 -1.87 10.03 -5.02
N ARG A 266 -2.10 9.13 -5.97
CA ARG A 266 -1.52 9.26 -7.32
C ARG A 266 -2.04 10.51 -8.03
N ALA A 267 -3.32 10.83 -7.91
CA ALA A 267 -3.86 12.07 -8.46
C ALA A 267 -3.27 13.31 -7.79
N MET A 268 -3.02 13.26 -6.48
CA MET A 268 -2.32 14.33 -5.73
C MET A 268 -0.89 14.52 -6.24
N PHE A 269 -0.11 13.45 -6.40
CA PHE A 269 1.22 13.50 -7.00
C PHE A 269 1.18 14.16 -8.38
N ASN A 270 0.27 13.75 -9.26
CA ASN A 270 0.15 14.31 -10.59
C ASN A 270 -0.22 15.80 -10.56
N ALA A 271 -1.16 16.22 -9.70
CA ALA A 271 -1.57 17.59 -9.54
C ALA A 271 -0.43 18.47 -8.97
N ALA A 272 0.29 17.99 -7.97
CA ALA A 272 1.44 18.65 -7.38
C ALA A 272 2.55 18.87 -8.42
N MET A 273 2.97 17.81 -9.10
CA MET A 273 4.02 17.86 -10.13
C MET A 273 3.68 18.80 -11.29
N ALA A 274 2.41 18.80 -11.73
CA ALA A 274 1.96 19.66 -12.84
C ALA A 274 1.98 21.16 -12.52
N GLN A 275 1.98 21.55 -11.24
CA GLN A 275 1.83 22.95 -10.83
C GLN A 275 3.02 23.50 -10.04
N GLY A 276 3.75 22.68 -9.33
CA GLY A 276 4.89 23.10 -8.50
C GLY A 276 6.13 22.21 -8.66
N GLY A 277 6.09 21.20 -9.53
CA GLY A 277 7.19 20.24 -9.63
C GLY A 277 7.40 19.51 -8.31
N ILE A 278 8.66 19.31 -7.92
CA ILE A 278 9.03 18.59 -6.69
C ILE A 278 8.46 19.27 -5.42
N ASP A 279 8.31 20.59 -5.43
CA ASP A 279 7.78 21.38 -4.30
C ASP A 279 6.26 21.57 -4.37
N GLY A 280 5.60 21.01 -5.38
CA GLY A 280 4.16 21.07 -5.54
C GLY A 280 3.40 20.41 -4.41
N CYS A 281 2.17 20.89 -4.17
CA CYS A 281 1.30 20.36 -3.12
C CYS A 281 -0.17 20.41 -3.52
N THR A 282 -1.01 19.79 -2.71
CA THR A 282 -2.47 19.86 -2.78
C THR A 282 -3.02 20.18 -1.39
N TYR A 283 -4.31 20.46 -1.32
CA TYR A 283 -4.96 20.83 -0.07
C TYR A 283 -6.26 20.07 0.13
N MET A 284 -6.54 19.72 1.38
CA MET A 284 -7.84 19.29 1.86
C MET A 284 -8.64 20.53 2.25
N LEU A 285 -9.68 20.85 1.47
CA LEU A 285 -10.55 21.99 1.71
C LEU A 285 -11.76 21.58 2.52
N MET A 286 -12.01 22.32 3.60
CA MET A 286 -13.00 22.03 4.62
C MET A 286 -13.71 23.30 5.10
N ASP A 287 -14.81 23.14 5.83
CA ASP A 287 -15.47 24.24 6.52
C ASP A 287 -15.69 23.95 8.03
N SER A 288 -16.31 24.89 8.75
CA SER A 288 -16.46 24.81 10.20
C SER A 288 -17.33 23.64 10.70
N LYS A 289 -18.17 23.04 9.85
CA LYS A 289 -18.99 21.87 10.21
C LYS A 289 -18.12 20.68 10.64
N MET A 290 -16.88 20.63 10.19
CA MET A 290 -15.93 19.59 10.54
C MET A 290 -15.26 19.78 11.91
N THR A 291 -15.51 20.92 12.54
CA THR A 291 -14.95 21.25 13.86
C THR A 291 -15.89 20.92 15.01
N THR A 292 -17.07 20.37 14.72
CA THR A 292 -18.03 19.95 15.75
C THR A 292 -17.60 18.65 16.41
N ALA A 293 -17.97 18.47 17.69
CA ALA A 293 -17.63 17.28 18.45
C ALA A 293 -18.20 15.98 17.84
N ASP A 294 -19.28 16.09 17.09
CA ASP A 294 -19.96 14.96 16.43
C ASP A 294 -19.48 14.73 14.98
N ALA A 295 -18.64 15.64 14.45
CA ALA A 295 -18.09 15.49 13.11
C ALA A 295 -16.96 14.43 13.12
N LYS A 296 -17.21 13.32 12.49
CA LYS A 296 -16.19 12.34 12.16
C LYS A 296 -15.41 12.87 10.96
N CYS A 297 -14.35 13.59 11.23
CA CYS A 297 -13.54 14.27 10.23
C CYS A 297 -12.06 13.91 10.37
N ALA A 298 -11.27 14.33 9.42
CA ALA A 298 -9.87 14.00 9.29
C ALA A 298 -9.05 14.15 10.59
N TRP A 299 -9.32 15.14 11.38
CA TRP A 299 -8.60 15.35 12.64
C TRP A 299 -9.27 14.73 13.88
N SER A 300 -10.50 14.24 13.81
CA SER A 300 -11.16 13.58 14.94
C SER A 300 -10.93 12.08 14.99
N ASP A 301 -10.80 11.43 13.85
CA ASP A 301 -10.64 9.97 13.77
C ASP A 301 -9.20 9.51 14.03
N ASN A 302 -8.23 10.26 13.55
CA ASN A 302 -6.81 9.89 13.66
C ASN A 302 -6.08 10.54 14.82
N ALA A 303 -6.51 11.71 15.24
CA ALA A 303 -6.05 12.29 16.48
C ALA A 303 -7.13 12.03 17.52
N LYS A 304 -6.83 11.26 18.54
CA LYS A 304 -7.70 11.10 19.74
C LYS A 304 -8.20 12.42 20.32
N ASP A 305 -7.66 13.54 19.82
CA ASP A 305 -8.02 14.91 20.10
C ASP A 305 -7.88 15.74 18.81
N GLY A 306 -8.93 15.73 18.00
CA GLY A 306 -8.96 16.45 16.71
C GLY A 306 -8.83 17.96 16.84
N ALA A 307 -9.28 18.55 17.97
CA ALA A 307 -9.10 19.97 18.22
C ALA A 307 -7.61 20.33 18.36
N LYS A 308 -6.84 19.52 19.09
CA LYS A 308 -5.38 19.72 19.21
C LYS A 308 -4.65 19.53 17.90
N ALA A 309 -5.05 18.56 17.08
CA ALA A 309 -4.45 18.35 15.77
C ALA A 309 -4.67 19.58 14.86
N ARG A 310 -5.88 20.14 14.87
CA ARG A 310 -6.19 21.38 14.15
C ARG A 310 -5.39 22.58 14.68
N GLU A 311 -5.36 22.76 16.00
CA GLU A 311 -4.59 23.83 16.63
C GLU A 311 -3.10 23.73 16.27
N ALA A 312 -2.53 22.53 16.30
CA ALA A 312 -1.15 22.30 15.92
C ALA A 312 -0.91 22.64 14.43
N ALA A 313 -1.78 22.18 13.54
CA ALA A 313 -1.68 22.44 12.11
C ALA A 313 -1.85 23.94 11.73
N LEU A 314 -2.69 24.68 12.48
CA LEU A 314 -2.78 26.12 12.34
C LEU A 314 -1.54 26.84 12.88
N ALA A 315 -0.96 26.34 13.96
CA ALA A 315 0.22 26.94 14.59
C ALA A 315 1.51 26.71 13.76
N ASP A 316 1.66 25.56 13.12
CA ASP A 316 2.81 25.26 12.27
C ASP A 316 2.65 25.74 10.82
N GLY A 317 1.44 26.25 10.46
CA GLY A 317 1.13 26.78 9.14
C GLY A 317 0.82 25.71 8.07
N SER A 318 0.74 24.45 8.43
CA SER A 318 0.29 23.39 7.50
C SER A 318 -1.21 23.49 7.18
N MET A 319 -1.99 24.11 8.07
CA MET A 319 -3.39 24.48 7.85
C MET A 319 -3.56 25.99 7.85
N VAL A 320 -4.39 26.49 6.94
CA VAL A 320 -4.77 27.90 6.84
C VAL A 320 -6.27 28.03 7.05
N GLN A 321 -6.69 29.08 7.77
CA GLN A 321 -8.09 29.41 8.06
C GLN A 321 -8.45 30.81 7.57
N ALA A 322 -9.68 30.99 7.06
CA ALA A 322 -10.24 32.28 6.75
C ALA A 322 -11.77 32.27 6.83
N ASP A 323 -12.38 33.45 7.06
CA ASP A 323 -13.84 33.60 7.12
C ASP A 323 -14.52 33.64 5.74
N THR A 324 -13.73 33.78 4.67
CA THR A 324 -14.22 33.78 3.29
C THR A 324 -13.33 32.93 2.40
N LEU A 325 -13.86 32.39 1.30
CA LEU A 325 -13.08 31.67 0.31
C LEU A 325 -12.03 32.56 -0.37
N GLU A 326 -12.36 33.80 -0.64
CA GLU A 326 -11.41 34.77 -1.19
C GLU A 326 -10.23 35.02 -0.23
N GLY A 327 -10.52 35.20 1.07
CA GLY A 327 -9.48 35.38 2.09
C GLY A 327 -8.63 34.11 2.28
N LEU A 328 -9.23 32.92 2.13
CA LEU A 328 -8.50 31.68 2.16
C LEU A 328 -7.56 31.55 0.95
N ALA A 329 -8.07 31.87 -0.24
CA ALA A 329 -7.30 31.85 -1.48
C ALA A 329 -6.12 32.86 -1.44
N GLU A 330 -6.34 34.05 -0.92
CA GLU A 330 -5.28 35.06 -0.74
C GLU A 330 -4.15 34.51 0.15
N LYS A 331 -4.48 33.91 1.30
CA LYS A 331 -3.50 33.31 2.21
C LYS A 331 -2.71 32.15 1.59
N LEU A 332 -3.31 31.41 0.67
CA LEU A 332 -2.70 30.29 -0.03
C LEU A 332 -1.98 30.69 -1.33
N GLY A 333 -2.11 31.95 -1.74
CA GLY A 333 -1.54 32.42 -3.01
C GLY A 333 -2.20 31.83 -4.25
N MET A 334 -3.49 31.45 -4.17
CA MET A 334 -4.24 30.86 -5.28
C MET A 334 -5.33 31.79 -5.81
N SER A 335 -5.97 31.42 -6.92
CA SER A 335 -7.07 32.19 -7.51
C SER A 335 -8.35 32.11 -6.67
N GLY A 336 -8.78 33.19 -6.07
CA GLY A 336 -10.06 33.27 -5.35
C GLY A 336 -11.26 32.99 -6.25
N THR A 337 -11.20 33.41 -7.52
CA THR A 337 -12.24 33.08 -8.52
C THR A 337 -12.38 31.58 -8.77
N ASN A 338 -11.26 30.91 -8.94
CA ASN A 338 -11.27 29.45 -9.15
C ASN A 338 -11.74 28.71 -7.90
N LEU A 339 -11.21 29.06 -6.72
CA LEU A 339 -11.60 28.42 -5.47
C LEU A 339 -13.11 28.59 -5.23
N LYS A 340 -13.64 29.79 -5.41
CA LYS A 340 -15.07 30.03 -5.29
C LYS A 340 -15.89 29.22 -6.30
N ALA A 341 -15.49 29.20 -7.57
CA ALA A 341 -16.19 28.42 -8.60
C ALA A 341 -16.17 26.92 -8.29
N THR A 342 -15.06 26.41 -7.75
CA THR A 342 -14.95 25.01 -7.32
C THR A 342 -15.93 24.70 -6.19
N VAL A 343 -16.00 25.54 -5.16
CA VAL A 343 -16.91 25.35 -4.03
C VAL A 343 -18.36 25.53 -4.45
N ASP A 344 -18.69 26.52 -5.29
CA ASP A 344 -20.04 26.70 -5.82
C ASP A 344 -20.50 25.46 -6.61
N ALA A 345 -19.63 24.91 -7.47
CA ALA A 345 -19.92 23.68 -8.21
C ALA A 345 -20.12 22.47 -7.29
N TRP A 346 -19.27 22.30 -6.28
CA TRP A 346 -19.41 21.27 -5.27
C TRP A 346 -20.72 21.39 -4.49
N ASN A 347 -21.07 22.59 -4.02
CA ASN A 347 -22.29 22.84 -3.28
C ASN A 347 -23.55 22.59 -4.13
N ALA A 348 -23.49 22.92 -5.43
CA ALA A 348 -24.56 22.59 -6.37
C ALA A 348 -24.70 21.06 -6.56
N ALA A 349 -23.61 20.32 -6.65
CA ALA A 349 -23.61 18.86 -6.70
C ALA A 349 -24.24 18.25 -5.43
N CYS A 350 -23.88 18.77 -4.25
CA CYS A 350 -24.48 18.36 -2.98
C CYS A 350 -25.99 18.61 -2.95
N ALA A 351 -26.46 19.76 -3.40
CA ALA A 351 -27.87 20.10 -3.48
C ALA A 351 -28.64 19.23 -4.47
N ALA A 352 -28.00 18.82 -5.57
CA ALA A 352 -28.55 17.89 -6.55
C ALA A 352 -28.54 16.43 -6.08
N GLY A 353 -27.76 16.09 -5.04
CA GLY A 353 -27.53 14.72 -4.60
C GLY A 353 -26.70 13.89 -5.56
N GLU A 354 -25.97 14.53 -6.48
CA GLU A 354 -25.16 13.88 -7.51
C GLU A 354 -23.92 14.71 -7.85
N ASP A 355 -22.74 14.10 -7.80
CA ASP A 355 -21.47 14.68 -8.27
C ASP A 355 -21.20 14.24 -9.73
N ALA A 356 -21.79 14.95 -10.69
CA ALA A 356 -21.63 14.65 -12.10
C ALA A 356 -20.19 14.87 -12.62
N ALA A 357 -19.38 15.67 -11.90
CA ALA A 357 -18.02 15.99 -12.34
C ALA A 357 -17.02 14.86 -12.09
N TYR A 358 -17.09 14.22 -10.90
CA TYR A 358 -16.15 13.18 -10.48
C TYR A 358 -16.84 11.88 -10.04
N GLY A 359 -18.17 11.90 -9.90
CA GLY A 359 -18.94 10.71 -9.56
C GLY A 359 -18.83 10.27 -8.10
N ARG A 360 -18.49 11.17 -7.17
CA ARG A 360 -18.48 10.88 -5.73
C ARG A 360 -19.89 10.52 -5.27
N LYS A 361 -20.03 9.37 -4.59
CA LYS A 361 -21.33 8.80 -4.20
C LYS A 361 -21.66 9.02 -2.72
N VAL A 362 -20.66 9.17 -1.87
CA VAL A 362 -20.86 9.29 -0.42
C VAL A 362 -20.50 10.68 0.07
N GLN A 363 -21.25 11.15 1.07
CA GLN A 363 -21.00 12.40 1.79
C GLN A 363 -20.94 13.63 0.90
N LEU A 364 -22.02 13.81 0.16
CA LEU A 364 -22.25 15.04 -0.57
C LEU A 364 -22.67 16.14 0.43
N THR A 365 -21.67 16.62 1.19
CA THR A 365 -21.86 17.66 2.21
C THR A 365 -21.33 18.99 1.69
N ALA A 366 -22.19 19.98 1.61
CA ALA A 366 -21.83 21.32 1.11
C ALA A 366 -20.75 21.97 2.00
N LEU A 367 -19.89 22.74 1.40
CA LEU A 367 -18.91 23.64 2.06
C LEU A 367 -19.48 25.06 2.05
N ASP A 368 -20.29 25.40 3.04
CA ASP A 368 -21.09 26.64 3.08
C ASP A 368 -21.07 27.37 4.42
N THR A 369 -20.29 26.91 5.39
CA THR A 369 -20.30 27.46 6.75
C THR A 369 -18.88 27.89 7.17
N ALA A 370 -18.66 29.20 7.22
CA ALA A 370 -17.40 29.78 7.67
C ALA A 370 -17.10 29.47 9.16
N PRO A 371 -15.83 29.50 9.56
CA PRO A 371 -14.65 29.68 8.73
C PRO A 371 -14.32 28.45 7.85
N TYR A 372 -13.61 28.72 6.77
CA TYR A 372 -13.08 27.72 5.85
C TYR A 372 -11.64 27.40 6.21
N TYR A 373 -11.24 26.13 5.97
CA TYR A 373 -9.92 25.61 6.25
C TYR A 373 -9.33 24.95 5.01
N ALA A 374 -8.05 25.15 4.79
CA ALA A 374 -7.28 24.38 3.82
C ALA A 374 -6.07 23.77 4.52
N TRP A 375 -6.02 22.45 4.57
CA TRP A 375 -4.91 21.71 5.14
C TRP A 375 -4.01 21.20 4.02
N LYS A 376 -2.74 21.60 3.99
CA LYS A 376 -1.78 21.06 3.04
C LYS A 376 -1.70 19.55 3.25
N THR A 377 -2.00 18.80 2.19
CA THR A 377 -1.99 17.32 2.29
C THR A 377 -0.56 16.82 2.42
N GLN A 378 -0.39 15.79 3.21
CA GLN A 378 0.83 15.03 3.32
C GLN A 378 0.52 13.56 3.11
N ASN A 379 1.30 12.91 2.24
CA ASN A 379 1.19 11.47 2.05
C ASN A 379 2.02 10.73 3.09
N THR A 380 1.55 9.56 3.47
CA THR A 380 2.34 8.54 4.13
C THR A 380 2.57 7.43 3.14
N ASN A 381 3.78 7.34 2.64
CA ASN A 381 4.19 6.26 1.75
C ASN A 381 4.36 4.97 2.55
N ILE A 382 3.71 3.90 2.12
CA ILE A 382 3.75 2.56 2.74
C ILE A 382 4.42 1.52 1.83
N GLY A 383 5.10 1.95 0.79
CA GLY A 383 5.96 1.15 -0.08
C GLY A 383 5.81 1.44 -1.56
N SER A 384 6.82 1.10 -2.32
CA SER A 384 6.80 1.18 -3.78
C SER A 384 6.14 -0.05 -4.41
N ILE A 385 5.52 0.12 -5.57
CA ILE A 385 4.94 -0.95 -6.40
C ILE A 385 5.93 -1.28 -7.50
N GLY A 386 6.62 -2.41 -7.37
CA GLY A 386 7.57 -2.85 -8.37
C GLY A 386 8.62 -3.80 -7.81
N GLY A 387 9.38 -4.40 -8.69
CA GLY A 387 10.40 -5.37 -8.35
C GLY A 387 10.78 -6.25 -9.53
N LEU A 388 11.32 -7.43 -9.24
CA LEU A 388 11.72 -8.42 -10.23
C LEU A 388 10.50 -9.19 -10.75
N ILE A 389 10.44 -9.39 -12.05
CA ILE A 389 9.37 -10.16 -12.69
C ILE A 389 9.47 -11.63 -12.30
N ILE A 390 8.33 -12.23 -11.97
CA ILE A 390 8.21 -13.65 -11.62
C ILE A 390 7.17 -14.37 -12.48
N ASP A 391 7.21 -15.70 -12.43
CA ASP A 391 6.14 -16.57 -12.90
C ASP A 391 5.29 -17.15 -11.74
N THR A 392 4.33 -18.03 -12.06
CA THR A 392 3.42 -18.64 -11.08
C THR A 392 4.10 -19.64 -10.13
N ASP A 393 5.32 -20.05 -10.41
CA ASP A 393 6.19 -20.85 -9.51
C ASP A 393 7.11 -19.96 -8.66
N ALA A 394 6.92 -18.65 -8.69
CA ALA A 394 7.73 -17.61 -8.05
C ALA A 394 9.22 -17.64 -8.49
N ARG A 395 9.52 -18.15 -9.68
CA ARG A 395 10.85 -18.09 -10.28
C ARG A 395 11.09 -16.70 -10.84
N ILE A 396 12.24 -16.09 -10.56
CA ILE A 396 12.61 -14.79 -11.13
C ILE A 396 12.98 -15.01 -12.59
N LEU A 397 12.42 -14.16 -13.46
CA LEU A 397 12.62 -14.24 -14.91
C LEU A 397 13.71 -13.28 -15.39
N ASP A 398 14.43 -13.69 -16.43
CA ASP A 398 15.34 -12.82 -17.17
C ASP A 398 14.58 -11.92 -18.16
N VAL A 399 15.30 -11.03 -18.85
CA VAL A 399 14.74 -10.09 -19.84
C VAL A 399 14.13 -10.77 -21.07
N ASP A 400 14.42 -12.03 -21.32
CA ASP A 400 13.87 -12.85 -22.38
C ASP A 400 12.64 -13.68 -21.90
N GLY A 401 12.28 -13.56 -20.62
CA GLY A 401 11.17 -14.26 -19.99
C GLY A 401 11.47 -15.70 -19.55
N ASN A 402 12.73 -16.10 -19.50
CA ASN A 402 13.12 -17.41 -19.01
C ASN A 402 13.44 -17.36 -17.50
N PRO A 403 13.11 -18.40 -16.75
CA PRO A 403 13.50 -18.46 -15.34
C PRO A 403 15.02 -18.49 -15.15
N ILE A 404 15.55 -17.64 -14.27
CA ILE A 404 16.94 -17.74 -13.81
C ILE A 404 17.00 -18.96 -12.88
N PRO A 405 17.80 -19.99 -13.24
CA PRO A 405 17.75 -21.27 -12.51
C PRO A 405 18.13 -21.10 -11.04
N HIS A 406 17.34 -21.71 -10.15
CA HIS A 406 17.49 -21.69 -8.69
C HIS A 406 17.37 -20.30 -8.03
N LEU A 407 16.81 -19.30 -8.73
CA LEU A 407 16.50 -17.98 -8.17
C LEU A 407 14.99 -17.78 -8.11
N TYR A 408 14.50 -17.48 -6.91
CA TYR A 408 13.08 -17.28 -6.61
C TYR A 408 12.86 -15.95 -5.91
N GLY A 409 11.64 -15.42 -5.98
CA GLY A 409 11.31 -14.15 -5.35
C GLY A 409 9.96 -14.16 -4.65
N GLY A 410 9.84 -13.34 -3.61
CA GLY A 410 8.58 -13.19 -2.86
C GLY A 410 8.37 -11.78 -2.32
N GLY A 411 7.10 -11.46 -2.06
CA GLY A 411 6.69 -10.16 -1.55
C GLY A 411 6.95 -9.01 -2.51
N VAL A 412 7.05 -7.81 -1.98
CA VAL A 412 7.26 -6.57 -2.77
C VAL A 412 8.68 -6.43 -3.37
N ASN A 413 9.51 -7.46 -3.22
CA ASN A 413 10.72 -7.62 -4.02
C ASN A 413 10.41 -8.03 -5.47
N THR A 414 9.16 -8.40 -5.75
CA THR A 414 8.71 -8.95 -7.02
C THR A 414 7.59 -8.14 -7.64
N ALA A 415 7.45 -8.21 -8.95
CA ALA A 415 6.48 -7.48 -9.74
C ALA A 415 5.62 -8.40 -10.62
N GLY A 416 4.67 -7.78 -11.33
CA GLY A 416 3.77 -8.44 -12.27
C GLY A 416 2.42 -8.82 -11.67
N TRP A 417 2.27 -8.84 -10.35
CA TRP A 417 1.05 -9.20 -9.64
C TRP A 417 0.34 -8.02 -8.98
N LEU A 418 1.00 -6.87 -8.88
CA LEU A 418 0.47 -5.63 -8.34
C LEU A 418 0.60 -4.53 -9.39
N GLY A 419 -0.48 -3.85 -9.70
CA GLY A 419 -0.56 -2.81 -10.73
C GLY A 419 -0.42 -1.40 -10.18
N PRO A 420 -0.77 -0.37 -10.99
CA PRO A 420 -0.52 1.03 -10.64
C PRO A 420 -1.32 1.52 -9.45
N TYR A 421 -2.46 0.90 -9.15
CA TYR A 421 -3.23 1.22 -7.96
C TYR A 421 -3.25 0.03 -7.02
N TYR A 422 -3.03 0.35 -5.76
CA TYR A 422 -3.06 -0.64 -4.69
C TYR A 422 -4.51 -1.02 -4.37
N PRO A 423 -4.90 -2.30 -4.47
CA PRO A 423 -6.28 -2.71 -4.25
C PRO A 423 -6.75 -2.66 -2.79
N GLY A 424 -6.04 -1.92 -1.96
CA GLY A 424 -6.37 -1.67 -0.57
C GLY A 424 -5.58 -2.52 0.42
N SER A 425 -5.79 -2.18 1.70
CA SER A 425 -5.07 -2.78 2.83
C SER A 425 -5.04 -4.31 2.75
N GLY A 426 -3.86 -4.87 2.91
CA GLY A 426 -3.65 -6.32 2.96
C GLY A 426 -3.24 -6.99 1.65
N THR A 427 -3.25 -6.30 0.51
CA THR A 427 -2.82 -6.90 -0.77
C THR A 427 -1.33 -7.23 -0.76
N CYS A 428 -0.46 -6.33 -0.28
CA CYS A 428 0.99 -6.61 -0.19
C CYS A 428 1.31 -7.74 0.78
N LEU A 429 0.62 -7.81 1.94
CA LEU A 429 0.83 -8.92 2.88
C LEU A 429 0.32 -10.25 2.31
N GLN A 430 -0.79 -10.24 1.57
CA GLN A 430 -1.23 -11.43 0.84
C GLN A 430 -0.23 -11.84 -0.24
N GLY A 431 0.35 -10.88 -0.97
CA GLY A 431 1.42 -11.14 -1.94
C GLY A 431 2.67 -11.71 -1.28
N ALA A 432 3.10 -11.17 -0.15
CA ALA A 432 4.24 -11.68 0.60
C ALA A 432 3.99 -13.13 1.08
N LEU A 433 2.79 -13.41 1.60
CA LEU A 433 2.37 -14.74 2.03
C LEU A 433 2.33 -15.73 0.86
N ASN A 434 1.65 -15.35 -0.24
CA ASN A 434 1.49 -16.20 -1.41
C ASN A 434 2.83 -16.55 -2.07
N TRP A 435 3.57 -15.51 -2.46
CA TRP A 435 4.81 -15.70 -3.21
C TRP A 435 5.94 -16.25 -2.36
N GLY A 436 6.00 -15.89 -1.06
CA GLY A 436 6.95 -16.49 -0.13
C GLY A 436 6.72 -17.98 0.07
N ARG A 437 5.45 -18.42 0.19
CA ARG A 437 5.07 -19.84 0.32
C ARG A 437 5.40 -20.63 -0.95
N ILE A 438 5.06 -20.07 -2.12
CA ILE A 438 5.37 -20.72 -3.41
C ILE A 438 6.87 -20.78 -3.65
N ALA A 439 7.60 -19.67 -3.45
CA ALA A 439 9.05 -19.63 -3.63
C ALA A 439 9.78 -20.65 -2.75
N GLY A 440 9.37 -20.76 -1.47
CA GLY A 440 9.92 -21.74 -0.55
C GLY A 440 9.66 -23.18 -1.01
N ALA A 441 8.45 -23.50 -1.49
CA ALA A 441 8.09 -24.81 -2.01
C ALA A 441 8.85 -25.14 -3.30
N SER A 442 8.92 -24.19 -4.24
CA SER A 442 9.64 -24.33 -5.51
C SER A 442 11.14 -24.52 -5.29
N ALA A 443 11.76 -23.73 -4.41
CA ALA A 443 13.16 -23.90 -4.06
C ALA A 443 13.43 -25.26 -3.41
N ALA A 444 12.56 -25.74 -2.52
CA ALA A 444 12.72 -27.04 -1.88
C ALA A 444 12.61 -28.21 -2.88
N ALA A 445 11.79 -28.07 -3.92
CA ALA A 445 11.55 -29.08 -4.95
C ALA A 445 12.65 -29.11 -6.04
N SER A 446 13.49 -28.08 -6.16
CA SER A 446 14.56 -28.00 -7.17
C SER A 446 15.59 -29.13 -6.97
N LYS A 447 16.12 -29.63 -8.10
CA LYS A 447 17.03 -30.80 -8.13
C LYS A 447 18.49 -30.37 -7.99
#